data_259f3e044c72027e0be3ada7bcb2674f
#
_entry.id   259f3e044c72027e0be3ada7bcb2674f
#
_cell.length_a   1.000
_cell.length_b   1.000
_cell.length_c   1.000
_cell.angle_alpha   90.00
_cell.angle_beta   90.00
_cell.angle_gamma   90.00
#
_symmetry.space_group_name_H-M   'P 1'
#
loop_
_entity.id
_entity.type
_entity.pdbx_description
1 polymer ?
#
loop_
_entity_poly.entity_id
_entity_poly.type
_entity_poly.pdbx_seq_one_letter_code
_entity_poly.pdbx_strand_id
1 'polypeptide(L)'
;MLEFPLINDTSRKIIHIDMDAFFAQVEMRDDPSLKDKPVIIGNDPRKTGGRGVVSTCNYEARKYGVHSAMSSKEAYERCPNAVFISGNYSHYREVGMQIREIFKCYTDLVEPMSIDEAYLDVTTNKLGIKSAVKVAKLIQYDI
;
A
#
# COMPACT_ATOMS: atom_id res chain seq x y z
N MET A 1 20.34 -21.04 27.22
CA MET A 1 19.53 -19.94 26.66
C MET A 1 20.49 -18.85 26.23
N LEU A 2 20.48 -18.42 24.99
CA LEU A 2 21.32 -17.31 24.54
C LEU A 2 20.62 -16.01 24.93
N GLU A 3 21.23 -15.24 25.80
CA GLU A 3 20.76 -13.91 26.18
C GLU A 3 21.50 -12.88 25.36
N PHE A 4 20.74 -12.07 24.58
CA PHE A 4 21.29 -10.92 23.87
C PHE A 4 21.01 -9.66 24.69
N PRO A 5 22.04 -8.86 25.02
CA PRO A 5 21.79 -7.58 25.68
C PRO A 5 20.95 -6.67 24.77
N LEU A 6 19.82 -6.23 25.25
CA LEU A 6 19.01 -5.21 24.57
C LEU A 6 19.75 -3.88 24.67
N ILE A 7 20.37 -3.47 23.57
CA ILE A 7 20.91 -2.12 23.43
C ILE A 7 19.77 -1.24 22.90
N ASN A 8 19.19 -0.43 23.77
CA ASN A 8 18.18 0.53 23.38
C ASN A 8 18.86 1.77 22.76
N ASP A 9 19.28 1.64 21.50
CA ASP A 9 19.85 2.75 20.74
C ASP A 9 18.72 3.55 20.06
N THR A 10 18.43 4.73 20.58
CA THR A 10 17.44 5.67 20.05
C THR A 10 18.04 6.69 19.10
N SER A 11 19.33 6.59 18.76
CA SER A 11 20.01 7.53 17.86
C SER A 11 19.52 7.42 16.43
N ARG A 12 19.20 6.21 15.96
CA ARG A 12 18.66 5.97 14.62
C ARG A 12 17.15 6.11 14.57
N LYS A 13 16.65 6.75 13.53
CA LYS A 13 15.22 6.99 13.31
C LYS A 13 14.83 6.44 11.96
N ILE A 14 14.12 5.32 11.98
CA ILE A 14 13.64 4.62 10.79
C ILE A 14 12.13 4.76 10.71
N ILE A 15 11.63 5.13 9.53
CA ILE A 15 10.21 5.12 9.20
C ILE A 15 9.95 3.96 8.26
N HIS A 16 8.99 3.13 8.58
CA HIS A 16 8.41 2.15 7.68
C HIS A 16 7.13 2.74 7.09
N ILE A 17 7.04 2.78 5.77
CA ILE A 17 5.87 3.24 5.03
C ILE A 17 5.29 2.06 4.28
N ASP A 18 4.00 1.84 4.46
CA ASP A 18 3.19 0.86 3.75
C ASP A 18 1.93 1.57 3.25
N MET A 19 1.69 1.54 1.94
CA MET A 19 0.55 2.21 1.31
C MET A 19 -0.69 1.34 1.46
N ASP A 20 -1.70 1.88 2.12
CA ASP A 20 -2.94 1.17 2.40
C ASP A 20 -3.76 0.90 1.14
N ALA A 21 -4.12 -0.37 0.91
CA ALA A 21 -4.94 -0.81 -0.24
C ALA A 21 -4.47 -0.22 -1.59
N PHE A 22 -3.15 -0.14 -1.81
CA PHE A 22 -2.49 0.70 -2.80
C PHE A 22 -3.10 0.60 -4.20
N PHE A 23 -3.20 -0.60 -4.76
CA PHE A 23 -3.71 -0.76 -6.12
C PHE A 23 -5.17 -0.31 -6.24
N ALA A 24 -6.00 -0.60 -5.24
CA ALA A 24 -7.38 -0.15 -5.23
C ALA A 24 -7.48 1.39 -5.10
N GLN A 25 -6.59 2.01 -4.32
CA GLN A 25 -6.51 3.47 -4.20
C GLN A 25 -6.10 4.13 -5.51
N VAL A 26 -5.13 3.55 -6.25
CA VAL A 26 -4.73 4.05 -7.58
C VAL A 26 -5.91 4.02 -8.54
N GLU A 27 -6.65 2.90 -8.60
CA GLU A 27 -7.82 2.79 -9.48
C GLU A 27 -8.92 3.79 -9.11
N MET A 28 -9.21 3.99 -7.83
CA MET A 28 -10.21 4.97 -7.37
C MET A 28 -9.77 6.42 -7.60
N ARG A 29 -8.47 6.72 -7.56
CA ARG A 29 -7.91 8.01 -7.91
C ARG A 29 -8.11 8.30 -9.40
N ASP A 30 -7.83 7.33 -10.24
CA ASP A 30 -7.86 7.47 -11.70
C ASP A 30 -9.31 7.42 -12.24
N ASP A 31 -10.19 6.68 -11.55
CA ASP A 31 -11.64 6.67 -11.83
C ASP A 31 -12.43 6.96 -10.53
N PRO A 32 -12.76 8.25 -10.29
CA PRO A 32 -13.52 8.65 -9.10
C PRO A 32 -14.92 8.04 -8.99
N SER A 33 -15.47 7.48 -10.06
CA SER A 33 -16.78 6.79 -10.02
C SER A 33 -16.75 5.52 -9.20
N LEU A 34 -15.55 5.00 -8.88
CA LEU A 34 -15.33 3.80 -8.08
C LEU A 34 -15.32 4.08 -6.56
N LYS A 35 -15.24 5.34 -6.14
CA LYS A 35 -14.96 5.73 -4.75
C LYS A 35 -15.91 5.11 -3.72
N ASP A 36 -17.20 5.05 -4.04
CA ASP A 36 -18.23 4.55 -3.12
C ASP A 36 -18.70 3.13 -3.46
N LYS A 37 -17.97 2.43 -4.32
CA LYS A 37 -18.25 1.06 -4.74
C LYS A 37 -17.25 0.09 -4.15
N PRO A 38 -17.65 -1.15 -3.85
CA PRO A 38 -16.67 -2.18 -3.53
C PRO A 38 -15.82 -2.52 -4.76
N VAL A 39 -14.50 -2.32 -4.64
CA VAL A 39 -13.51 -2.55 -5.70
C VAL A 39 -12.56 -3.65 -5.26
N ILE A 40 -12.37 -4.63 -6.12
CA ILE A 40 -11.49 -5.78 -5.91
C ILE A 40 -10.48 -5.83 -7.04
N ILE A 41 -9.21 -5.80 -6.70
CA ILE A 41 -8.12 -5.99 -7.65
C ILE A 41 -7.84 -7.48 -7.77
N GLY A 42 -8.20 -8.03 -8.92
CA GLY A 42 -8.08 -9.46 -9.22
C GLY A 42 -8.94 -9.82 -10.42
N ASN A 43 -8.77 -11.02 -10.93
CA ASN A 43 -9.55 -11.49 -12.06
C ASN A 43 -11.02 -11.71 -11.67
N ASP A 44 -11.90 -11.28 -12.53
CA ASP A 44 -13.36 -11.51 -12.38
C ASP A 44 -13.66 -13.01 -12.54
N PRO A 45 -14.17 -13.69 -11.50
CA PRO A 45 -14.42 -15.11 -11.54
C PRO A 45 -15.49 -15.52 -12.55
N ARG A 46 -16.38 -14.62 -12.93
CA ARG A 46 -17.39 -14.83 -13.97
C ARG A 46 -16.79 -15.00 -15.35
N LYS A 47 -15.61 -14.37 -15.58
CA LYS A 47 -14.87 -14.42 -16.86
C LYS A 47 -13.83 -15.54 -16.89
N THR A 48 -13.38 -16.01 -15.74
CA THR A 48 -12.26 -16.97 -15.63
C THR A 48 -12.70 -18.37 -15.19
N GLY A 49 -14.01 -18.63 -15.10
CA GLY A 49 -14.52 -19.89 -14.58
C GLY A 49 -14.20 -20.11 -13.10
N GLY A 50 -14.22 -19.05 -12.31
CA GLY A 50 -13.97 -19.11 -10.87
C GLY A 50 -12.51 -18.98 -10.46
N ARG A 51 -11.57 -18.85 -11.43
CA ARG A 51 -10.14 -18.74 -11.15
C ARG A 51 -9.74 -17.30 -10.81
N GLY A 52 -8.77 -17.18 -9.93
CA GLY A 52 -8.19 -15.90 -9.54
C GLY A 52 -8.02 -15.77 -8.04
N VAL A 53 -7.21 -14.80 -7.66
CA VAL A 53 -6.93 -14.45 -6.28
C VAL A 53 -7.03 -12.93 -6.14
N VAL A 54 -7.59 -12.47 -5.04
CA VAL A 54 -7.65 -11.05 -4.68
C VAL A 54 -6.25 -10.57 -4.33
N SER A 55 -5.74 -9.60 -5.09
CA SER A 55 -4.47 -8.93 -4.74
C SER A 55 -4.69 -7.97 -3.58
N THR A 56 -5.67 -7.09 -3.71
CA THR A 56 -6.14 -6.19 -2.66
C THR A 56 -7.57 -5.74 -2.96
N CYS A 57 -8.18 -5.05 -2.03
CA CYS A 57 -9.51 -4.46 -2.22
C CYS A 57 -9.65 -3.19 -1.38
N ASN A 58 -10.60 -2.34 -1.76
CA ASN A 58 -10.89 -1.14 -1.00
C ASN A 58 -11.72 -1.45 0.27
N TYR A 59 -11.90 -0.43 1.11
CA TYR A 59 -12.63 -0.60 2.38
C TYR A 59 -14.11 -0.95 2.18
N GLU A 60 -14.75 -0.49 1.10
CA GLU A 60 -16.13 -0.87 0.78
C GLU A 60 -16.25 -2.39 0.58
N ALA A 61 -15.31 -3.01 -0.15
CA ALA A 61 -15.27 -4.46 -0.31
C ALA A 61 -14.93 -5.19 1.00
N ARG A 62 -14.05 -4.61 1.84
CA ARG A 62 -13.67 -5.18 3.14
C ARG A 62 -14.84 -5.28 4.12
N LYS A 63 -15.85 -4.42 4.00
CA LYS A 63 -17.09 -4.50 4.80
C LYS A 63 -17.84 -5.83 4.59
N TYR A 64 -17.65 -6.46 3.44
CA TYR A 64 -18.21 -7.78 3.11
C TYR A 64 -17.28 -8.95 3.49
N GLY A 65 -16.19 -8.66 4.19
CA GLY A 65 -15.21 -9.67 4.58
C GLY A 65 -14.27 -10.11 3.45
N VAL A 66 -14.16 -9.31 2.37
CA VAL A 66 -13.17 -9.55 1.30
C VAL A 66 -11.81 -9.08 1.76
N HIS A 67 -10.77 -9.85 1.47
CA HIS A 67 -9.38 -9.53 1.84
C HIS A 67 -8.37 -10.09 0.82
N SER A 68 -7.14 -9.61 0.90
CA SER A 68 -6.02 -10.11 0.09
C SER A 68 -5.83 -11.61 0.28
N ALA A 69 -5.37 -12.27 -0.76
CA ALA A 69 -5.17 -13.73 -0.85
C ALA A 69 -6.45 -14.59 -0.87
N MET A 70 -7.64 -13.99 -0.72
CA MET A 70 -8.91 -14.70 -0.91
C MET A 70 -9.09 -15.13 -2.36
N SER A 71 -9.73 -16.28 -2.60
CA SER A 71 -10.09 -16.65 -3.96
C SER A 71 -11.09 -15.66 -4.57
N SER A 72 -10.95 -15.36 -5.87
CA SER A 72 -11.90 -14.46 -6.56
C SER A 72 -13.33 -14.99 -6.51
N LYS A 73 -13.51 -16.32 -6.54
CA LYS A 73 -14.82 -16.96 -6.39
C LYS A 73 -15.46 -16.64 -5.05
N GLU A 74 -14.74 -16.84 -3.96
CA GLU A 74 -15.22 -16.54 -2.61
C GLU A 74 -15.50 -15.04 -2.43
N ALA A 75 -14.62 -14.19 -2.95
CA ALA A 75 -14.79 -12.74 -2.93
C ALA A 75 -16.08 -12.31 -3.65
N TYR A 76 -16.39 -12.92 -4.78
CA TYR A 76 -17.63 -12.68 -5.50
C TYR A 76 -18.86 -13.18 -4.74
N GLU A 77 -18.78 -14.35 -4.11
CA GLU A 77 -19.87 -14.89 -3.28
C GLU A 77 -20.19 -13.97 -2.09
N ARG A 78 -19.16 -13.35 -1.49
CA ARG A 78 -19.31 -12.40 -0.38
C ARG A 78 -19.79 -11.03 -0.82
N CYS A 79 -19.35 -10.56 -1.98
CA CYS A 79 -19.65 -9.23 -2.50
C CYS A 79 -20.00 -9.30 -4.00
N PRO A 80 -21.22 -9.75 -4.36
CA PRO A 80 -21.61 -9.97 -5.76
C PRO A 80 -21.66 -8.70 -6.60
N ASN A 81 -21.83 -7.55 -5.97
CA ASN A 81 -21.88 -6.23 -6.60
C ASN A 81 -20.50 -5.55 -6.71
N ALA A 82 -19.43 -6.23 -6.33
CA ALA A 82 -18.09 -5.68 -6.44
C ALA A 82 -17.65 -5.48 -7.90
N VAL A 83 -16.91 -4.41 -8.12
CA VAL A 83 -16.21 -4.16 -9.37
C VAL A 83 -14.87 -4.89 -9.32
N PHE A 84 -14.69 -5.89 -10.18
CA PHE A 84 -13.43 -6.59 -10.34
C PHE A 84 -12.58 -5.90 -11.41
N ILE A 85 -11.36 -5.54 -11.05
CA ILE A 85 -10.38 -4.92 -11.95
C ILE A 85 -9.16 -5.81 -12.02
N SER A 86 -8.81 -6.27 -13.22
CA SER A 86 -7.54 -6.93 -13.46
C SER A 86 -6.42 -5.91 -13.30
N GLY A 87 -5.46 -6.20 -12.41
CA GLY A 87 -4.46 -5.21 -12.03
C GLY A 87 -3.56 -4.77 -13.19
N ASN A 88 -3.29 -3.49 -13.30
CA ASN A 88 -2.31 -2.90 -14.22
C ASN A 88 -0.99 -2.64 -13.46
N TYR A 89 -0.17 -3.66 -13.34
CA TYR A 89 1.07 -3.60 -12.56
C TYR A 89 2.09 -2.57 -13.07
N SER A 90 2.16 -2.32 -14.37
CA SER A 90 3.06 -1.29 -14.91
C SER A 90 2.64 0.10 -14.44
N HIS A 91 1.34 0.38 -14.44
CA HIS A 91 0.81 1.64 -13.95
C HIS A 91 1.00 1.80 -12.42
N TYR A 92 0.73 0.75 -11.65
CA TYR A 92 0.99 0.79 -10.20
C TYR A 92 2.46 1.02 -9.87
N ARG A 93 3.37 0.45 -10.67
CA ARG A 93 4.81 0.69 -10.55
C ARG A 93 5.16 2.14 -10.82
N GLU A 94 4.59 2.76 -11.84
CA GLU A 94 4.80 4.18 -12.15
C GLU A 94 4.37 5.08 -10.98
N VAL A 95 3.18 4.83 -10.43
CA VAL A 95 2.68 5.57 -9.25
C VAL A 95 3.58 5.34 -8.04
N GLY A 96 4.01 4.10 -7.80
CA GLY A 96 4.96 3.78 -6.73
C GLY A 96 6.29 4.50 -6.88
N MET A 97 6.79 4.67 -8.11
CA MET A 97 7.99 5.46 -8.38
C MET A 97 7.79 6.95 -8.06
N GLN A 98 6.64 7.52 -8.38
CA GLN A 98 6.31 8.91 -8.02
C GLN A 98 6.30 9.10 -6.49
N ILE A 99 5.74 8.14 -5.75
CA ILE A 99 5.76 8.16 -4.28
C ILE A 99 7.20 8.11 -3.75
N ARG A 100 8.07 7.29 -4.35
CA ARG A 100 9.49 7.23 -3.97
C ARG A 100 10.23 8.56 -4.21
N GLU A 101 9.88 9.30 -5.24
CA GLU A 101 10.44 10.65 -5.44
C GLU A 101 10.03 11.59 -4.30
N ILE A 102 8.83 11.46 -3.75
CA ILE A 102 8.43 12.19 -2.53
C ILE A 102 9.34 11.81 -1.35
N PHE A 103 9.61 10.52 -1.13
CA PHE A 103 10.51 10.08 -0.06
C PHE A 103 11.91 10.69 -0.17
N LYS A 104 12.44 10.78 -1.39
CA LYS A 104 13.76 11.36 -1.67
C LYS A 104 13.85 12.87 -1.38
N CYS A 105 12.72 13.57 -1.30
CA CYS A 105 12.70 14.95 -0.82
C CYS A 105 13.08 15.05 0.67
N TYR A 106 12.95 13.97 1.43
CA TYR A 106 13.21 13.93 2.86
C TYR A 106 14.53 13.26 3.23
N THR A 107 14.91 12.21 2.51
CA THR A 107 16.14 11.46 2.74
C THR A 107 16.58 10.71 1.49
N ASP A 108 17.90 10.54 1.32
CA ASP A 108 18.45 9.67 0.27
C ASP A 108 18.51 8.21 0.70
N LEU A 109 18.35 7.93 2.01
CA LEU A 109 18.40 6.59 2.56
C LEU A 109 17.01 5.94 2.53
N VAL A 110 16.61 5.51 1.35
CA VAL A 110 15.34 4.85 1.08
C VAL A 110 15.60 3.44 0.62
N GLU A 111 15.07 2.46 1.35
CA GLU A 111 15.12 1.04 0.99
C GLU A 111 13.72 0.55 0.58
N PRO A 112 13.44 0.43 -0.72
CA PRO A 112 12.18 -0.10 -1.20
C PRO A 112 12.09 -1.61 -0.91
N MET A 113 11.00 -2.04 -0.30
CA MET A 113 10.72 -3.46 -0.04
C MET A 113 9.79 -4.05 -1.10
N SER A 114 8.83 -3.26 -1.57
CA SER A 114 7.87 -3.62 -2.61
C SER A 114 7.47 -2.38 -3.42
N ILE A 115 6.44 -2.48 -4.25
CA ILE A 115 5.91 -1.35 -5.02
C ILE A 115 5.37 -0.25 -4.09
N ASP A 116 4.76 -0.65 -2.97
CA ASP A 116 3.99 0.18 -2.06
C ASP A 116 4.61 0.28 -0.66
N GLU A 117 5.82 -0.24 -0.47
CA GLU A 117 6.44 -0.36 0.85
C GLU A 117 7.92 0.04 0.82
N ALA A 118 8.35 0.82 1.80
CA ALA A 118 9.74 1.24 1.94
C ALA A 118 10.12 1.54 3.38
N TYR A 119 11.40 1.35 3.69
CA TYR A 119 12.05 1.89 4.88
C TYR A 119 12.81 3.17 4.54
N LEU A 120 12.69 4.17 5.41
CA LEU A 120 13.39 5.44 5.31
C LEU A 120 14.22 5.68 6.57
N ASP A 121 15.51 5.88 6.42
CA ASP A 121 16.35 6.39 7.52
C ASP A 121 16.28 7.92 7.50
N VAL A 122 15.61 8.49 8.50
CA VAL A 122 15.41 9.93 8.65
C VAL A 122 16.20 10.51 9.82
N THR A 123 17.18 9.77 10.32
CA THR A 123 18.06 10.20 11.41
C THR A 123 18.70 11.54 11.10
N THR A 124 19.24 11.68 9.88
CA THR A 124 19.72 12.95 9.32
C THR A 124 18.95 13.21 8.03
N ASN A 125 17.81 13.89 8.13
CA ASN A 125 16.97 14.16 6.97
C ASN A 125 17.29 15.53 6.34
N LYS A 126 16.88 15.72 5.08
CA LYS A 126 17.17 16.92 4.28
C LYS A 126 16.53 18.19 4.82
N LEU A 127 15.49 18.09 5.65
CA LEU A 127 14.80 19.23 6.26
C LEU A 127 15.34 19.58 7.65
N GLY A 128 16.30 18.81 8.19
CA GLY A 128 16.84 19.03 9.51
C GLY A 128 15.84 18.84 10.66
N ILE A 129 14.76 18.07 10.44
CA ILE A 129 13.73 17.82 11.43
C ILE A 129 14.16 16.68 12.35
N LYS A 130 14.25 16.94 13.64
CA LYS A 130 14.67 15.94 14.63
C LYS A 130 13.62 14.86 14.93
N SER A 131 12.35 15.17 14.77
CA SER A 131 11.25 14.25 15.07
C SER A 131 10.89 13.42 13.86
N ALA A 132 11.12 12.10 13.93
CA ALA A 132 10.67 11.16 12.89
C ALA A 132 9.16 11.17 12.69
N VAL A 133 8.38 11.37 13.77
CA VAL A 133 6.92 11.48 13.69
C VAL A 133 6.49 12.69 12.85
N LYS A 134 7.17 13.84 12.99
CA LYS A 134 6.89 15.01 12.15
C LYS A 134 7.22 14.75 10.69
N VAL A 135 8.35 14.11 10.42
CA VAL A 135 8.73 13.73 9.05
C VAL A 135 7.70 12.79 8.46
N ALA A 136 7.27 11.76 9.18
CA ALA A 136 6.25 10.82 8.73
C ALA A 136 4.92 11.51 8.39
N LYS A 137 4.47 12.46 9.22
CA LYS A 137 3.25 13.25 8.96
C LYS A 137 3.36 14.13 7.71
N LEU A 138 4.52 14.74 7.48
CA LEU A 138 4.77 15.53 6.27
C LEU A 138 4.74 14.66 5.02
N ILE A 139 5.40 13.50 5.05
CA ILE A 139 5.38 12.53 3.95
C ILE A 139 3.95 12.07 3.67
N GLN A 140 3.18 11.75 4.71
CA GLN A 140 1.78 11.35 4.59
C GLN A 140 0.91 12.43 3.96
N TYR A 141 1.21 13.69 4.24
CA TYR A 141 0.51 14.84 3.64
C TYR A 141 0.86 15.02 2.16
N ASP A 142 2.12 14.76 1.78
CA ASP A 142 2.60 14.96 0.41
C ASP A 142 2.19 13.82 -0.55
N ILE A 143 1.81 12.66 -0.01
CA ILE A 143 1.28 11.54 -0.80
C ILE A 143 -0.19 11.80 -1.15
#